data_5aa2dae2589da7087ed413dbedee90ad
#
_entry.id   5aa2dae2589da7087ed413dbedee90ad
#
_cell.length_a   1.000
_cell.length_b   1.000
_cell.length_c   1.000
_cell.angle_alpha   90.00
_cell.angle_beta   90.00
_cell.angle_gamma   90.00
#
_symmetry.space_group_name_H-M   'P 1'
#
loop_
_entity.id
_entity.type
_entity.pdbx_description
1 polymer ?
#
loop_
_entity_poly.entity_id
_entity_poly.type
_entity_poly.pdbx_seq_one_letter_code
_entity_poly.pdbx_strand_id
1 'polypeptide(L)'
;PAAGSHQPERVAGLGGGDGTIVWLKGFGEIKVFRVRATDGASQYRATSLLRMSEAEREKFALAAWRKTGVARAAIEFGDSHVYDESNLTIDVPEDGYLEIRAGDGARPVVRIEDRSAGHLDVVRVCGGARSTLVLDGLVLARRGLEIAGDIGTVIIRRCTFVPSEAPIVLRSRTARLVIEQSIVGDIRTIEDETRADPNVVSIADSIVGARSREDAIGSPDAPSAFVDLAVARSTIFGRVRVHGVALVENAIFMREFSVRRRERGCVRFSYVAPQSLTPKRFACVSESAPVFMSHAFGTPGYARLARACPRAIALGGENRGEMGAFYTSRNAQKAANLEARLAEFVPPDVGLTFHYLGDV
;
A
#
# COMPACT_ATOMS: atom_id res chain seq x y z
N PRO A 1 4.04 11.58 -20.62
CA PRO A 1 3.54 12.45 -19.59
C PRO A 1 3.02 11.53 -18.51
N ALA A 2 3.76 11.47 -17.40
CA ALA A 2 3.32 10.78 -16.23
C ALA A 2 1.96 11.36 -15.86
N ALA A 3 0.96 10.51 -15.67
CA ALA A 3 -0.23 10.90 -14.97
C ALA A 3 0.26 11.44 -13.63
N GLY A 4 0.19 12.76 -13.48
CA GLY A 4 0.69 13.43 -12.31
C GLY A 4 0.01 12.83 -11.10
N SER A 5 0.79 12.32 -10.17
CA SER A 5 0.35 12.19 -8.82
C SER A 5 -0.10 13.59 -8.44
N HIS A 6 -1.41 13.80 -8.34
CA HIS A 6 -1.93 15.02 -7.76
C HIS A 6 -1.59 14.99 -6.27
N GLN A 7 -0.32 15.29 -5.97
CA GLN A 7 -0.03 15.86 -4.67
C GLN A 7 -0.73 17.21 -4.65
N PRO A 8 -1.61 17.46 -3.67
CA PRO A 8 -2.04 18.82 -3.45
C PRO A 8 -0.80 19.67 -3.25
N GLU A 9 -0.61 20.70 -4.08
CA GLU A 9 0.51 21.62 -3.97
C GLU A 9 0.56 22.15 -2.53
N ARG A 10 1.62 21.84 -1.82
CA ARG A 10 1.87 22.37 -0.48
C ARG A 10 2.22 23.83 -0.62
N VAL A 11 1.34 24.70 -0.23
CA VAL A 11 1.72 26.10 -0.04
C VAL A 11 2.59 26.15 1.21
N ALA A 12 3.85 26.55 1.05
CA ALA A 12 4.80 26.69 2.15
C ALA A 12 4.25 27.71 3.15
N GLY A 13 3.73 27.22 4.26
CA GLY A 13 3.31 28.07 5.38
C GLY A 13 4.53 28.51 6.18
N LEU A 14 4.63 29.79 6.39
CA LEU A 14 5.65 30.44 7.21
C LEU A 14 5.53 30.04 8.67
N GLY A 15 6.63 29.60 9.28
CA GLY A 15 6.84 29.59 10.71
C GLY A 15 6.48 28.29 11.45
N GLY A 16 7.50 27.71 12.10
CA GLY A 16 7.38 26.55 12.98
C GLY A 16 6.62 26.87 14.27
N GLY A 17 5.63 26.06 14.57
CA GLY A 17 4.91 26.02 15.81
C GLY A 17 3.90 24.87 15.73
N ASP A 18 3.60 24.24 16.87
CA ASP A 18 2.55 23.25 16.95
C ASP A 18 1.23 23.83 16.43
N GLY A 19 0.69 23.28 15.35
CA GLY A 19 -0.58 23.67 14.78
C GLY A 19 -0.54 24.64 13.60
N THR A 20 0.45 24.54 12.71
CA THR A 20 0.49 25.28 11.44
C THR A 20 -0.71 24.92 10.56
N ILE A 21 -1.44 25.92 10.08
CA ILE A 21 -2.52 25.77 9.12
C ILE A 21 -1.91 25.76 7.71
N VAL A 22 -2.22 24.75 6.91
CA VAL A 22 -1.76 24.62 5.53
C VAL A 22 -2.96 24.48 4.62
N TRP A 23 -3.00 25.29 3.56
CA TRP A 23 -4.00 25.15 2.51
C TRP A 23 -3.55 24.09 1.51
N LEU A 24 -4.36 23.06 1.34
CA LEU A 24 -4.16 22.06 0.31
C LEU A 24 -5.15 22.29 -0.83
N LYS A 25 -4.63 22.39 -2.07
CA LYS A 25 -5.45 22.58 -3.26
C LYS A 25 -6.46 21.44 -3.40
N GLY A 26 -7.76 21.77 -3.41
CA GLY A 26 -8.86 20.79 -3.49
C GLY A 26 -9.38 20.24 -2.16
N PHE A 27 -8.71 20.47 -1.03
CA PHE A 27 -9.13 19.96 0.29
C PHE A 27 -9.46 21.07 1.31
N GLY A 28 -9.19 22.33 0.98
CA GLY A 28 -9.39 23.45 1.89
C GLY A 28 -8.34 23.51 3.00
N GLU A 29 -8.69 24.12 4.11
CA GLU A 29 -7.80 24.35 5.24
C GLU A 29 -7.56 23.07 6.05
N ILE A 30 -6.27 22.70 6.25
CA ILE A 30 -5.87 21.55 7.05
C ILE A 30 -4.89 22.00 8.12
N LYS A 31 -5.18 21.66 9.39
CA LYS A 31 -4.27 21.92 10.50
C LYS A 31 -3.19 20.82 10.55
N VAL A 32 -1.92 21.22 10.52
CA VAL A 32 -0.76 20.30 10.53
C VAL A 32 -0.13 20.25 11.90
N PHE A 33 0.01 19.05 12.44
CA PHE A 33 0.76 18.74 13.66
C PHE A 33 2.07 18.06 13.27
N ARG A 34 3.21 18.69 13.55
CA ARG A 34 4.52 18.14 13.20
C ARG A 34 5.09 17.32 14.34
N VAL A 35 5.58 16.14 13.98
CA VAL A 35 6.27 15.21 14.88
C VAL A 35 7.73 15.11 14.43
N ARG A 36 8.66 15.26 15.37
CA ARG A 36 10.09 15.01 15.15
C ARG A 36 10.64 14.23 16.32
N ALA A 37 11.55 13.30 16.05
CA ALA A 37 12.40 12.73 17.07
C ALA A 37 13.37 13.83 17.54
N THR A 38 13.48 14.01 18.85
CA THR A 38 14.44 14.94 19.42
C THR A 38 15.79 14.25 19.63
N ASP A 39 16.90 14.97 19.53
CA ASP A 39 18.24 14.44 19.63
C ASP A 39 18.53 13.77 20.99
N GLY A 40 18.47 12.45 21.02
CA GLY A 40 18.79 11.64 22.21
C GLY A 40 18.02 10.31 22.28
N ALA A 41 18.73 9.22 22.49
CA ALA A 41 18.18 7.86 22.46
C ALA A 41 17.04 7.61 23.48
N SER A 42 16.96 8.37 24.56
CA SER A 42 15.87 8.31 25.55
C SER A 42 14.59 9.00 25.12
N GLN A 43 14.64 9.83 24.09
CA GLN A 43 13.55 10.70 23.66
C GLN A 43 12.74 10.12 22.50
N TYR A 44 13.24 9.10 21.81
CA TYR A 44 12.47 8.37 20.77
C TYR A 44 11.18 7.75 21.30
N ARG A 45 11.14 7.45 22.61
CA ARG A 45 9.93 6.95 23.26
C ARG A 45 8.90 8.02 23.51
N ALA A 46 9.31 9.27 23.55
CA ALA A 46 8.43 10.41 23.78
C ALA A 46 7.66 10.83 22.52
N THR A 47 8.09 10.37 21.35
CA THR A 47 7.40 10.59 20.08
C THR A 47 6.34 9.54 19.80
N SER A 48 6.29 8.49 20.62
CA SER A 48 5.23 7.52 20.56
C SER A 48 3.88 8.21 20.79
N LEU A 49 2.95 7.96 19.91
CA LEU A 49 1.64 8.64 19.89
C LEU A 49 0.80 8.36 21.16
N LEU A 50 1.25 7.53 22.13
CA LEU A 50 0.36 7.05 23.20
C LEU A 50 0.98 6.75 24.57
N ARG A 51 2.24 7.08 24.88
CA ARG A 51 2.91 6.37 25.96
C ARG A 51 3.27 7.12 27.22
N MET A 52 2.58 8.13 27.59
CA MET A 52 2.93 8.87 28.81
C MET A 52 1.73 9.14 29.71
N SER A 53 1.99 9.67 30.90
CA SER A 53 0.97 10.15 31.82
C SER A 53 -0.01 11.08 31.10
N GLU A 54 -1.21 11.25 31.63
CA GLU A 54 -2.25 12.06 31.01
C GLU A 54 -1.78 13.49 30.67
N ALA A 55 -0.93 14.07 31.50
CA ALA A 55 -0.31 15.38 31.25
C ALA A 55 0.74 15.39 30.13
N GLU A 56 1.38 14.27 29.88
CA GLU A 56 2.35 14.12 28.77
C GLU A 56 1.69 13.72 27.46
N ARG A 57 0.53 13.03 27.52
CA ARG A 57 -0.28 12.71 26.33
C ARG A 57 -0.75 13.96 25.62
N GLU A 58 -0.96 15.07 26.34
CA GLU A 58 -1.34 16.33 25.74
C GLU A 58 -0.31 16.93 24.76
N LYS A 59 0.94 16.48 24.85
CA LYS A 59 2.04 16.92 23.97
C LYS A 59 2.11 16.17 22.65
N PHE A 60 1.32 15.12 22.45
CA PHE A 60 1.38 14.31 21.22
C PHE A 60 0.43 14.78 20.15
N ALA A 61 0.87 14.68 18.92
CA ALA A 61 0.14 15.17 17.76
C ALA A 61 -1.29 14.61 17.65
N LEU A 62 -1.50 13.32 17.91
CA LEU A 62 -2.82 12.69 17.86
C LEU A 62 -3.73 13.19 19.01
N ALA A 63 -3.20 13.30 20.23
CA ALA A 63 -3.92 13.84 21.38
C ALA A 63 -4.21 15.32 21.21
N ALA A 64 -3.23 16.09 20.72
CA ALA A 64 -3.39 17.50 20.40
C ALA A 64 -4.47 17.71 19.35
N TRP A 65 -4.48 16.90 18.30
CA TRP A 65 -5.55 16.95 17.30
C TRP A 65 -6.93 16.68 17.91
N ARG A 66 -7.08 15.61 18.67
CA ARG A 66 -8.35 15.26 19.34
C ARG A 66 -8.87 16.40 20.24
N LYS A 67 -7.97 17.03 21.00
CA LYS A 67 -8.31 18.15 21.88
C LYS A 67 -8.78 19.39 21.14
N THR A 68 -8.30 19.61 19.90
CA THR A 68 -8.69 20.79 19.11
C THR A 68 -10.07 20.67 18.46
N GLY A 69 -10.62 19.46 18.34
CA GLY A 69 -11.90 19.21 17.66
C GLY A 69 -11.91 19.57 16.17
N VAL A 70 -10.74 19.79 15.55
CA VAL A 70 -10.65 20.15 14.13
C VAL A 70 -10.96 18.92 13.29
N ALA A 71 -11.96 19.04 12.40
CA ALA A 71 -12.41 17.95 11.56
C ALA A 71 -11.35 17.52 10.49
N ARG A 72 -10.46 18.44 10.08
CA ARG A 72 -9.44 18.19 9.06
C ARG A 72 -8.05 18.48 9.60
N ALA A 73 -7.22 17.43 9.67
CA ALA A 73 -5.87 17.54 10.21
C ALA A 73 -4.88 16.67 9.45
N ALA A 74 -3.61 17.03 9.56
CA ALA A 74 -2.50 16.18 9.14
C ALA A 74 -1.50 16.05 10.30
N ILE A 75 -1.01 14.83 10.52
CA ILE A 75 0.13 14.54 11.38
C ILE A 75 1.32 14.29 10.45
N GLU A 76 2.34 15.11 10.53
CA GLU A 76 3.49 15.08 9.65
C GLU A 76 4.76 14.70 10.40
N PHE A 77 5.38 13.57 10.02
CA PHE A 77 6.69 13.16 10.51
C PHE A 77 7.78 13.90 9.75
N GLY A 78 8.54 14.73 10.44
CA GLY A 78 9.56 15.59 9.83
C GLY A 78 10.94 14.96 9.66
N ASP A 79 11.10 13.67 9.98
CA ASP A 79 12.37 12.94 9.92
C ASP A 79 12.20 11.46 9.58
N SER A 80 13.32 10.74 9.43
CA SER A 80 13.35 9.31 9.04
C SER A 80 13.67 8.38 10.22
N HIS A 81 13.24 8.73 11.42
CA HIS A 81 13.51 7.92 12.61
C HIS A 81 12.55 6.74 12.75
N VAL A 82 12.89 5.86 13.69
CA VAL A 82 12.04 4.74 14.11
C VAL A 82 11.22 5.18 15.31
N TYR A 83 9.90 5.08 15.18
CA TYR A 83 8.90 5.40 16.19
C TYR A 83 8.33 4.10 16.76
N ASP A 84 8.65 3.79 17.99
CA ASP A 84 8.20 2.58 18.69
C ASP A 84 6.85 2.83 19.35
N GLU A 85 5.84 2.14 18.85
CA GLU A 85 4.47 2.23 19.31
C GLU A 85 3.98 0.90 19.92
N SER A 86 2.93 0.97 20.69
CA SER A 86 2.17 -0.19 21.13
C SER A 86 0.69 0.15 21.02
N ASN A 87 -0.13 -0.78 20.62
CA ASN A 87 -1.60 -0.70 20.60
C ASN A 87 -2.16 0.71 20.25
N LEU A 88 -1.83 1.21 19.07
CA LEU A 88 -2.23 2.52 18.59
C LEU A 88 -3.67 2.49 18.07
N THR A 89 -4.56 3.27 18.66
CA THR A 89 -5.93 3.46 18.16
C THR A 89 -6.08 4.85 17.54
N ILE A 90 -6.48 4.88 16.28
CA ILE A 90 -6.78 6.10 15.52
C ILE A 90 -8.29 6.12 15.30
N ASP A 91 -8.98 7.06 15.95
CA ASP A 91 -10.42 7.23 15.82
C ASP A 91 -10.69 8.55 15.11
N VAL A 92 -11.26 8.45 13.89
CA VAL A 92 -11.55 9.60 13.03
C VAL A 92 -13.04 9.94 13.17
N PRO A 93 -13.40 11.12 13.67
CA PRO A 93 -14.81 11.49 13.87
C PRO A 93 -15.58 11.47 12.55
N GLU A 94 -16.90 11.44 12.64
CA GLU A 94 -17.78 11.56 11.48
C GLU A 94 -17.46 12.84 10.69
N ASP A 95 -17.48 12.77 9.36
CA ASP A 95 -17.03 13.82 8.44
C ASP A 95 -15.56 14.27 8.62
N GLY A 96 -14.79 13.55 9.46
CA GLY A 96 -13.39 13.87 9.74
C GLY A 96 -12.46 13.42 8.62
N TYR A 97 -11.38 14.19 8.44
CA TYR A 97 -10.27 13.86 7.55
C TYR A 97 -8.96 13.94 8.34
N LEU A 98 -8.28 12.81 8.45
CA LEU A 98 -6.95 12.72 9.06
C LEU A 98 -5.95 12.20 8.06
N GLU A 99 -4.86 12.91 7.84
CA GLU A 99 -3.71 12.46 7.08
C GLU A 99 -2.53 12.23 8.04
N ILE A 100 -1.97 11.02 8.04
CA ILE A 100 -0.71 10.72 8.75
C ILE A 100 0.34 10.51 7.67
N ARG A 101 1.32 11.40 7.61
CA ARG A 101 2.23 11.45 6.47
C ARG A 101 3.70 11.70 6.85
N ALA A 102 4.58 11.26 5.96
CA ALA A 102 5.97 11.67 5.98
C ALA A 102 6.12 13.09 5.45
N GLY A 103 7.02 13.88 6.02
CA GLY A 103 7.50 15.13 5.47
C GLY A 103 8.32 14.91 4.18
N ASP A 104 8.64 16.00 3.46
CA ASP A 104 9.43 15.91 2.26
C ASP A 104 10.83 15.38 2.57
N GLY A 105 11.23 14.30 1.85
CA GLY A 105 12.52 13.64 2.06
C GLY A 105 12.57 12.74 3.30
N ALA A 106 11.53 12.69 4.13
CA ALA A 106 11.46 11.82 5.30
C ALA A 106 10.88 10.44 4.95
N ARG A 107 11.33 9.42 5.69
CA ARG A 107 10.83 8.04 5.60
C ARG A 107 10.71 7.46 7.00
N PRO A 108 9.74 7.89 7.80
CA PRO A 108 9.58 7.41 9.15
C PRO A 108 9.18 5.93 9.18
N VAL A 109 9.72 5.21 10.15
CA VAL A 109 9.38 3.82 10.44
C VAL A 109 8.54 3.78 11.70
N VAL A 110 7.29 3.36 11.59
CA VAL A 110 6.42 3.08 12.74
C VAL A 110 6.50 1.59 13.03
N ARG A 111 7.05 1.26 14.18
CA ARG A 111 7.26 -0.11 14.63
C ARG A 111 6.35 -0.42 15.81
N ILE A 112 5.47 -1.40 15.64
CA ILE A 112 4.54 -1.80 16.69
C ILE A 112 5.18 -2.91 17.51
N GLU A 113 5.36 -2.68 18.82
CA GLU A 113 5.93 -3.64 19.77
C GLU A 113 4.85 -4.22 20.67
N ASP A 114 4.86 -5.56 20.81
CA ASP A 114 4.02 -6.23 21.79
C ASP A 114 4.56 -5.95 23.20
N ARG A 115 3.77 -5.29 24.00
CA ARG A 115 4.12 -5.01 25.40
C ARG A 115 3.11 -5.57 26.38
N SER A 116 1.96 -6.01 25.90
CA SER A 116 0.93 -6.64 26.72
C SER A 116 1.06 -8.16 26.60
N ALA A 117 1.32 -8.84 27.71
CA ALA A 117 1.32 -10.30 27.72
C ALA A 117 -0.08 -10.82 27.32
N GLY A 118 -0.13 -11.62 26.26
CA GLY A 118 -1.37 -12.28 25.81
C GLY A 118 -2.21 -11.52 24.78
N HIS A 119 -1.85 -10.30 24.40
CA HIS A 119 -2.51 -9.55 23.33
C HIS A 119 -1.51 -9.13 22.26
N LEU A 120 -1.93 -9.27 21.00
CA LEU A 120 -1.15 -8.76 19.88
C LEU A 120 -1.48 -7.27 19.71
N ASP A 121 -0.50 -6.41 19.94
CA ASP A 121 -0.64 -4.98 19.70
C ASP A 121 -0.77 -4.71 18.20
N VAL A 122 -1.69 -3.83 17.80
CA VAL A 122 -1.96 -3.47 16.40
C VAL A 122 -2.20 -1.97 16.26
N VAL A 123 -2.06 -1.46 15.04
CA VAL A 123 -2.62 -0.14 14.71
C VAL A 123 -4.09 -0.33 14.37
N ARG A 124 -4.96 0.07 15.28
CA ARG A 124 -6.41 0.00 15.06
C ARG A 124 -6.92 1.34 14.54
N VAL A 125 -7.66 1.28 13.43
CA VAL A 125 -8.31 2.44 12.82
C VAL A 125 -9.81 2.25 12.88
N CYS A 126 -10.50 3.24 13.41
CA CYS A 126 -11.95 3.30 13.44
C CYS A 126 -12.41 4.74 13.12
N GLY A 127 -13.69 4.90 12.86
CA GLY A 127 -14.24 6.22 12.59
C GLY A 127 -15.69 6.14 12.10
N GLY A 128 -16.24 7.29 11.75
CA GLY A 128 -17.58 7.41 11.19
C GLY A 128 -17.65 7.03 9.70
N ALA A 129 -18.87 6.75 9.22
CA ALA A 129 -19.10 6.25 7.84
C ALA A 129 -18.66 7.23 6.73
N ARG A 130 -18.57 8.52 7.03
CA ARG A 130 -18.06 9.55 6.09
C ARG A 130 -16.66 10.05 6.43
N SER A 131 -15.98 9.40 7.38
CA SER A 131 -14.60 9.76 7.74
C SER A 131 -13.58 9.21 6.75
N THR A 132 -12.44 9.89 6.67
CA THR A 132 -11.33 9.50 5.80
C THR A 132 -10.02 9.52 6.57
N LEU A 133 -9.29 8.42 6.51
CA LEU A 133 -7.90 8.33 6.95
C LEU A 133 -6.98 8.17 5.75
N VAL A 134 -5.91 8.94 5.70
CA VAL A 134 -4.83 8.78 4.72
C VAL A 134 -3.52 8.47 5.43
N LEU A 135 -2.87 7.37 5.03
CA LEU A 135 -1.49 7.03 5.42
C LEU A 135 -0.59 7.25 4.22
N ASP A 136 0.44 8.08 4.35
CA ASP A 136 1.25 8.50 3.22
C ASP A 136 2.77 8.52 3.53
N GLY A 137 3.54 7.73 2.79
CA GLY A 137 5.00 7.73 2.87
C GLY A 137 5.59 7.02 4.10
N LEU A 138 4.81 6.24 4.83
CA LEU A 138 5.22 5.57 6.07
C LEU A 138 5.73 4.16 5.81
N VAL A 139 6.64 3.71 6.69
CA VAL A 139 7.00 2.30 6.83
C VAL A 139 6.36 1.75 8.09
N LEU A 140 5.52 0.72 7.97
CA LEU A 140 4.91 0.01 9.08
C LEU A 140 5.56 -1.37 9.23
N ALA A 141 6.10 -1.65 10.41
CA ALA A 141 6.83 -2.88 10.69
C ALA A 141 6.30 -3.62 11.93
N ARG A 142 6.53 -4.93 11.97
CA ARG A 142 6.18 -5.92 13.00
C ARG A 142 4.71 -6.26 13.10
N ARG A 143 3.81 -5.29 13.16
CA ARG A 143 2.37 -5.54 13.31
C ARG A 143 1.58 -4.78 12.25
N GLY A 144 0.38 -5.29 11.98
CA GLY A 144 -0.46 -4.82 10.91
C GLY A 144 -1.40 -3.68 11.29
N LEU A 145 -2.25 -3.36 10.33
CA LEU A 145 -3.31 -2.39 10.43
C LEU A 145 -4.66 -3.10 10.55
N GLU A 146 -5.41 -2.83 11.59
CA GLU A 146 -6.79 -3.30 11.74
C GLU A 146 -7.75 -2.14 11.47
N ILE A 147 -8.59 -2.28 10.45
CA ILE A 147 -9.61 -1.31 10.09
C ILE A 147 -10.94 -1.82 10.62
N ALA A 148 -11.51 -1.11 11.60
CA ALA A 148 -12.70 -1.54 12.34
C ALA A 148 -13.78 -0.45 12.36
N GLY A 149 -14.96 -0.79 12.85
CA GLY A 149 -16.09 0.15 12.95
C GLY A 149 -16.66 0.52 11.59
N ASP A 150 -17.18 1.73 11.48
CA ASP A 150 -17.93 2.22 10.31
C ASP A 150 -17.12 3.22 9.47
N ILE A 151 -15.79 3.24 9.58
CA ILE A 151 -14.94 4.16 8.83
C ILE A 151 -15.23 4.11 7.32
N GLY A 152 -15.40 5.27 6.69
CA GLY A 152 -15.79 5.36 5.30
C GLY A 152 -14.67 5.02 4.34
N THR A 153 -13.52 5.68 4.47
CA THR A 153 -12.40 5.51 3.52
C THR A 153 -11.05 5.47 4.22
N VAL A 154 -10.24 4.48 3.86
CA VAL A 154 -8.83 4.41 4.25
C VAL A 154 -7.97 4.38 3.00
N ILE A 155 -7.04 5.32 2.88
CA ILE A 155 -6.13 5.46 1.74
C ILE A 155 -4.71 5.20 2.23
N ILE A 156 -4.03 4.24 1.62
CA ILE A 156 -2.63 3.90 1.87
C ILE A 156 -1.85 4.19 0.61
N ARG A 157 -0.99 5.19 0.64
CA ARG A 157 -0.21 5.56 -0.53
C ARG A 157 1.26 5.76 -0.21
N ARG A 158 2.14 5.33 -1.12
CA ARG A 158 3.60 5.42 -0.97
C ARG A 158 4.12 4.81 0.34
N CYS A 159 3.36 3.89 0.92
CA CYS A 159 3.69 3.21 2.15
C CYS A 159 4.37 1.86 1.91
N THR A 160 5.12 1.41 2.91
CA THR A 160 5.67 0.06 2.95
C THR A 160 5.21 -0.60 4.25
N PHE A 161 4.31 -1.56 4.15
CA PHE A 161 3.95 -2.46 5.24
C PHE A 161 4.75 -3.73 5.04
N VAL A 162 5.63 -4.07 5.98
CA VAL A 162 6.51 -5.23 5.83
C VAL A 162 5.69 -6.49 5.56
N PRO A 163 5.79 -7.11 4.36
CA PRO A 163 4.80 -8.08 3.89
C PRO A 163 4.61 -9.31 4.79
N SER A 164 5.64 -9.78 5.46
CA SER A 164 5.54 -10.95 6.34
C SER A 164 5.07 -10.64 7.76
N GLU A 165 4.97 -9.37 8.12
CA GLU A 165 4.78 -8.94 9.51
C GLU A 165 3.52 -8.10 9.70
N ALA A 166 3.15 -7.30 8.71
CA ALA A 166 2.15 -6.26 8.82
C ALA A 166 0.93 -6.51 7.89
N PRO A 167 0.02 -7.45 8.23
CA PRO A 167 -1.20 -7.66 7.48
C PRO A 167 -2.18 -6.49 7.64
N ILE A 168 -3.05 -6.31 6.66
CA ILE A 168 -4.20 -5.40 6.77
C ILE A 168 -5.43 -6.25 7.07
N VAL A 169 -6.07 -5.98 8.19
CA VAL A 169 -7.28 -6.71 8.63
C VAL A 169 -8.49 -5.79 8.53
N LEU A 170 -9.44 -6.14 7.65
CA LEU A 170 -10.71 -5.44 7.47
C LEU A 170 -11.77 -6.06 8.35
N ARG A 171 -12.16 -5.37 9.43
CA ARG A 171 -13.31 -5.67 10.29
C ARG A 171 -14.43 -4.65 10.14
N SER A 172 -14.24 -3.66 9.29
CA SER A 172 -15.21 -2.61 9.04
C SER A 172 -16.38 -3.11 8.22
N ARG A 173 -17.55 -2.51 8.44
CA ARG A 173 -18.77 -2.82 7.70
C ARG A 173 -18.90 -2.10 6.37
N THR A 174 -18.26 -0.99 6.19
CA THR A 174 -18.47 -0.08 5.06
C THR A 174 -17.18 0.45 4.46
N ALA A 175 -16.02 -0.01 4.91
CA ALA A 175 -14.75 0.58 4.52
C ALA A 175 -14.47 0.43 3.02
N ARG A 176 -14.09 1.55 2.43
CA ARG A 176 -13.37 1.60 1.16
C ARG A 176 -11.88 1.67 1.44
N LEU A 177 -11.14 0.64 1.07
CA LEU A 177 -9.68 0.61 1.16
C LEU A 177 -9.07 0.92 -0.20
N VAL A 178 -8.23 1.95 -0.26
CA VAL A 178 -7.48 2.34 -1.47
C VAL A 178 -5.99 2.21 -1.19
N ILE A 179 -5.27 1.44 -2.00
CA ILE A 179 -3.84 1.21 -1.89
C ILE A 179 -3.18 1.65 -3.18
N GLU A 180 -2.27 2.62 -3.09
CA GLU A 180 -1.60 3.21 -4.24
C GLU A 180 -0.09 3.29 -4.03
N GLN A 181 0.69 2.90 -5.04
CA GLN A 181 2.16 3.03 -5.03
C GLN A 181 2.80 2.46 -3.75
N SER A 182 2.26 1.37 -3.24
CA SER A 182 2.61 0.84 -1.92
C SER A 182 3.03 -0.63 -1.99
N ILE A 183 3.82 -1.04 -1.01
CA ILE A 183 4.10 -2.44 -0.74
C ILE A 183 3.35 -2.79 0.53
N VAL A 184 2.46 -3.77 0.48
CA VAL A 184 1.64 -4.17 1.64
C VAL A 184 1.70 -5.68 1.85
N GLY A 185 1.42 -6.10 3.07
CA GLY A 185 1.22 -7.51 3.42
C GLY A 185 -0.10 -8.07 2.89
N ASP A 186 -0.49 -9.20 3.43
CA ASP A 186 -1.78 -9.82 3.12
C ASP A 186 -2.95 -8.96 3.65
N ILE A 187 -4.05 -9.01 2.89
CA ILE A 187 -5.31 -8.32 3.21
C ILE A 187 -6.32 -9.39 3.63
N ARG A 188 -6.75 -9.33 4.88
CA ARG A 188 -7.71 -10.26 5.47
C ARG A 188 -9.01 -9.57 5.78
N THR A 189 -10.12 -10.17 5.37
CA THR A 189 -11.45 -9.72 5.81
C THR A 189 -11.97 -10.67 6.86
N ILE A 190 -12.45 -10.13 7.96
CA ILE A 190 -13.16 -10.88 8.99
C ILE A 190 -14.63 -10.53 8.84
N GLU A 191 -15.43 -11.52 8.45
CA GLU A 191 -16.75 -11.24 7.90
C GLU A 191 -17.91 -11.71 8.75
N ASP A 192 -18.94 -10.90 8.58
CA ASP A 192 -20.32 -11.31 8.81
C ASP A 192 -21.02 -11.37 7.44
N GLU A 193 -21.28 -12.56 6.91
CA GLU A 193 -21.96 -12.78 5.62
C GLU A 193 -23.41 -12.25 5.60
N THR A 194 -23.89 -11.71 6.70
CA THR A 194 -25.23 -11.11 6.81
C THR A 194 -25.35 -9.74 6.16
N ARG A 195 -24.27 -9.21 5.60
CA ARG A 195 -24.23 -7.87 4.99
C ARG A 195 -24.78 -7.85 3.57
N ALA A 196 -25.44 -6.73 3.26
CA ALA A 196 -25.96 -6.49 1.92
C ALA A 196 -24.85 -6.15 0.90
N ASP A 197 -23.84 -5.37 1.28
CA ASP A 197 -22.84 -4.84 0.37
C ASP A 197 -21.42 -5.25 0.76
N PRO A 198 -20.58 -5.66 -0.21
CA PRO A 198 -19.19 -5.99 0.02
C PRO A 198 -18.33 -4.73 0.29
N ASN A 199 -17.24 -4.89 1.03
CA ASN A 199 -16.23 -3.86 1.14
C ASN A 199 -15.58 -3.60 -0.23
N VAL A 200 -15.19 -2.35 -0.50
CA VAL A 200 -14.52 -1.99 -1.75
C VAL A 200 -13.02 -1.90 -1.52
N VAL A 201 -12.25 -2.70 -2.26
CA VAL A 201 -10.78 -2.65 -2.21
C VAL A 201 -10.23 -2.31 -3.58
N SER A 202 -9.49 -1.20 -3.67
CA SER A 202 -8.85 -0.73 -4.89
C SER A 202 -7.33 -0.71 -4.71
N ILE A 203 -6.59 -1.36 -5.60
CA ILE A 203 -5.14 -1.50 -5.54
C ILE A 203 -4.54 -1.03 -6.86
N ALA A 204 -3.66 -0.04 -6.83
CA ALA A 204 -3.00 0.48 -8.03
C ALA A 204 -1.50 0.68 -7.82
N ASP A 205 -0.71 0.34 -8.86
CA ASP A 205 0.74 0.52 -8.89
C ASP A 205 1.45 -0.03 -7.64
N SER A 206 0.98 -1.18 -7.13
CA SER A 206 1.32 -1.68 -5.79
C SER A 206 1.73 -3.15 -5.81
N ILE A 207 2.40 -3.57 -4.73
CA ILE A 207 2.78 -4.96 -4.50
C ILE A 207 2.06 -5.45 -3.25
N VAL A 208 1.35 -6.57 -3.38
CA VAL A 208 0.72 -7.26 -2.24
C VAL A 208 1.44 -8.57 -2.02
N GLY A 209 2.05 -8.72 -0.84
CA GLY A 209 2.81 -9.91 -0.48
C GLY A 209 2.08 -10.76 0.55
N ALA A 210 1.88 -12.04 0.26
CA ALA A 210 1.43 -13.01 1.26
C ALA A 210 2.63 -13.74 1.89
N ARG A 211 2.45 -14.24 3.10
CA ARG A 211 3.32 -15.29 3.64
C ARG A 211 3.27 -16.49 2.70
N SER A 212 4.37 -17.19 2.55
CA SER A 212 4.51 -18.30 1.59
C SER A 212 3.28 -19.21 1.55
N ARG A 213 2.62 -19.34 0.39
CA ARG A 213 1.44 -20.16 0.08
C ARG A 213 0.11 -19.76 0.73
N GLU A 214 0.05 -18.68 1.50
CA GLU A 214 -1.21 -18.18 2.08
C GLU A 214 -1.95 -17.24 1.12
N ASP A 215 -3.14 -16.83 1.53
CA ASP A 215 -3.93 -15.87 0.77
C ASP A 215 -3.31 -14.48 0.87
N ALA A 216 -3.11 -13.83 -0.27
CA ALA A 216 -2.77 -12.41 -0.33
C ALA A 216 -4.00 -11.54 -0.08
N ILE A 217 -5.17 -12.00 -0.55
CA ILE A 217 -6.46 -11.38 -0.26
C ILE A 217 -7.46 -12.51 -0.02
N GLY A 218 -8.00 -12.58 1.19
CA GLY A 218 -8.90 -13.67 1.56
C GLY A 218 -9.57 -13.43 2.90
N SER A 219 -10.37 -14.41 3.33
CA SER A 219 -10.94 -14.46 4.66
C SER A 219 -10.46 -15.72 5.37
N PRO A 220 -10.05 -15.64 6.65
CA PRO A 220 -9.73 -16.83 7.43
C PRO A 220 -10.98 -17.65 7.78
N ASP A 221 -12.15 -17.01 7.86
CA ASP A 221 -13.39 -17.58 8.40
C ASP A 221 -14.38 -17.96 7.30
N ALA A 222 -14.12 -17.56 6.04
CA ALA A 222 -15.00 -17.80 4.89
C ALA A 222 -14.23 -18.28 3.65
N PRO A 223 -14.91 -18.95 2.69
CA PRO A 223 -14.30 -19.40 1.43
C PRO A 223 -13.72 -18.29 0.57
N SER A 224 -14.25 -17.07 0.69
CA SER A 224 -13.78 -15.87 -0.03
C SER A 224 -14.00 -14.62 0.81
N ALA A 225 -13.13 -13.63 0.67
CA ALA A 225 -13.32 -12.31 1.24
C ALA A 225 -14.55 -11.62 0.64
N PHE A 226 -15.41 -11.02 1.48
CA PHE A 226 -16.60 -10.30 1.02
C PHE A 226 -16.22 -8.89 0.54
N VAL A 227 -15.51 -8.88 -0.58
CA VAL A 227 -14.87 -7.71 -1.18
C VAL A 227 -15.22 -7.63 -2.66
N ASP A 228 -15.53 -6.42 -3.13
CA ASP A 228 -15.46 -6.04 -4.54
C ASP A 228 -14.08 -5.45 -4.82
N LEU A 229 -13.28 -6.17 -5.62
CA LEU A 229 -11.87 -5.88 -5.87
C LEU A 229 -11.67 -5.14 -7.19
N ALA A 230 -10.88 -4.08 -7.18
CA ALA A 230 -10.32 -3.45 -8.37
C ALA A 230 -8.79 -3.45 -8.27
N VAL A 231 -8.10 -3.91 -9.34
CA VAL A 231 -6.64 -3.98 -9.36
C VAL A 231 -6.11 -3.40 -10.67
N ALA A 232 -5.20 -2.46 -10.59
CA ALA A 232 -4.53 -1.90 -11.74
C ALA A 232 -3.01 -1.90 -11.55
N ARG A 233 -2.26 -2.35 -12.55
CA ARG A 233 -0.79 -2.26 -12.58
C ARG A 233 -0.14 -2.71 -11.26
N SER A 234 -0.53 -3.88 -10.78
CA SER A 234 -0.10 -4.37 -9.47
C SER A 234 0.35 -5.83 -9.52
N THR A 235 1.24 -6.21 -8.62
CA THR A 235 1.74 -7.58 -8.50
C THR A 235 1.27 -8.18 -7.18
N ILE A 236 0.60 -9.32 -7.23
CA ILE A 236 0.05 -10.00 -6.05
C ILE A 236 0.72 -11.36 -5.88
N PHE A 237 1.47 -11.49 -4.78
CA PHE A 237 2.11 -12.73 -4.35
C PHE A 237 1.21 -13.47 -3.36
N GLY A 238 0.58 -14.53 -3.77
CA GLY A 238 -0.34 -15.31 -2.95
C GLY A 238 -1.68 -15.55 -3.65
N ARG A 239 -2.53 -16.34 -3.01
CA ARG A 239 -3.86 -16.62 -3.54
C ARG A 239 -4.79 -15.43 -3.30
N VAL A 240 -5.72 -15.23 -4.21
CA VAL A 240 -6.76 -14.21 -4.08
C VAL A 240 -8.12 -14.90 -4.16
N ARG A 241 -8.89 -14.78 -3.09
CA ARG A 241 -10.25 -15.33 -3.01
C ARG A 241 -11.20 -14.22 -2.58
N VAL A 242 -12.01 -13.73 -3.51
CA VAL A 242 -12.89 -12.55 -3.31
C VAL A 242 -14.31 -12.80 -3.79
N HIS A 243 -15.24 -12.01 -3.27
CA HIS A 243 -16.65 -12.08 -3.64
C HIS A 243 -16.87 -11.62 -5.08
N GLY A 244 -16.39 -10.44 -5.43
CA GLY A 244 -16.58 -9.82 -6.73
C GLY A 244 -15.33 -9.10 -7.23
N VAL A 245 -15.36 -8.74 -8.50
CA VAL A 245 -14.34 -7.95 -9.18
C VAL A 245 -15.03 -6.87 -10.00
N ALA A 246 -14.60 -5.64 -9.84
CA ALA A 246 -15.03 -4.54 -10.70
C ALA A 246 -14.19 -4.52 -11.99
N LEU A 247 -12.89 -4.36 -11.86
CA LEU A 247 -11.93 -4.36 -12.98
C LEU A 247 -10.56 -4.81 -12.49
N VAL A 248 -9.92 -5.66 -13.30
CA VAL A 248 -8.50 -5.98 -13.17
C VAL A 248 -7.80 -5.65 -14.47
N GLU A 249 -6.71 -4.90 -14.41
CA GLU A 249 -5.93 -4.54 -15.60
C GLU A 249 -4.43 -4.43 -15.32
N ASN A 250 -3.63 -4.89 -16.30
CA ASN A 250 -2.17 -4.81 -16.25
C ASN A 250 -1.56 -5.40 -14.96
N ALA A 251 -2.15 -6.44 -14.41
CA ALA A 251 -1.78 -7.01 -13.12
C ALA A 251 -1.16 -8.40 -13.27
N ILE A 252 -0.43 -8.82 -12.22
CA ILE A 252 0.12 -10.17 -12.10
C ILE A 252 -0.44 -10.84 -10.85
N PHE A 253 -1.12 -11.98 -11.03
CA PHE A 253 -1.57 -12.86 -9.95
C PHE A 253 -0.74 -14.13 -9.96
N MET A 254 0.23 -14.20 -9.04
CA MET A 254 1.21 -15.32 -9.00
C MET A 254 0.61 -16.66 -8.62
N ARG A 255 -0.51 -16.66 -7.92
CA ARG A 255 -1.21 -17.85 -7.46
C ARG A 255 -2.66 -17.80 -7.92
N GLU A 256 -3.44 -18.81 -7.53
CA GLU A 256 -4.85 -18.90 -7.83
C GLU A 256 -5.59 -17.58 -7.51
N PHE A 257 -6.37 -17.13 -8.49
CA PHE A 257 -7.27 -16.01 -8.35
C PHE A 257 -8.72 -16.51 -8.55
N SER A 258 -9.46 -16.58 -7.48
CA SER A 258 -10.82 -17.13 -7.44
C SER A 258 -11.83 -16.05 -7.07
N VAL A 259 -12.84 -15.87 -7.92
CA VAL A 259 -13.92 -14.90 -7.75
C VAL A 259 -15.23 -15.65 -7.64
N ARG A 260 -16.02 -15.36 -6.59
CA ARG A 260 -17.31 -16.01 -6.36
C ARG A 260 -18.36 -15.57 -7.39
N ARG A 261 -18.50 -14.25 -7.63
CA ARG A 261 -19.42 -13.65 -8.60
C ARG A 261 -18.71 -13.34 -9.91
N ARG A 262 -18.68 -14.32 -10.82
CA ARG A 262 -17.96 -14.25 -12.09
C ARG A 262 -18.75 -13.63 -13.24
N GLU A 263 -20.04 -13.40 -13.05
CA GLU A 263 -20.94 -12.78 -14.04
C GLU A 263 -20.72 -11.26 -14.19
N ARG A 264 -19.99 -10.65 -13.24
CA ARG A 264 -19.69 -9.20 -13.22
C ARG A 264 -18.18 -8.98 -13.25
N GLY A 265 -17.80 -7.83 -13.80
CA GLY A 265 -16.41 -7.40 -13.89
C GLY A 265 -15.66 -7.96 -15.10
N CYS A 266 -14.39 -7.59 -15.19
CA CYS A 266 -13.50 -7.97 -16.29
C CYS A 266 -12.05 -8.04 -15.80
N VAL A 267 -11.29 -8.98 -16.40
CA VAL A 267 -9.83 -9.08 -16.23
C VAL A 267 -9.18 -8.89 -17.58
N ARG A 268 -8.29 -7.91 -17.73
CA ARG A 268 -7.65 -7.61 -19.00
C ARG A 268 -6.16 -7.33 -18.87
N PHE A 269 -5.40 -7.67 -19.93
CA PHE A 269 -3.96 -7.43 -20.01
C PHE A 269 -3.18 -7.90 -18.79
N SER A 270 -3.54 -9.05 -18.23
CA SER A 270 -3.02 -9.50 -16.95
C SER A 270 -2.53 -10.94 -17.02
N TYR A 271 -1.53 -11.26 -16.20
CA TYR A 271 -1.18 -12.63 -15.93
C TYR A 271 -2.08 -13.20 -14.84
N VAL A 272 -2.70 -14.34 -15.10
CA VAL A 272 -3.57 -15.05 -14.18
C VAL A 272 -3.17 -16.52 -14.16
N ALA A 273 -2.82 -17.03 -12.99
CA ALA A 273 -2.42 -18.44 -12.83
C ALA A 273 -3.46 -19.42 -13.42
N PRO A 274 -3.05 -20.57 -14.00
CA PRO A 274 -3.91 -21.45 -14.79
C PRO A 274 -5.20 -21.91 -14.10
N GLN A 275 -5.15 -22.22 -12.79
CA GLN A 275 -6.29 -22.75 -12.03
C GLN A 275 -7.28 -21.67 -11.55
N SER A 276 -7.14 -20.44 -11.98
CA SER A 276 -7.93 -19.32 -11.50
C SER A 276 -9.34 -19.29 -12.08
N LEU A 277 -10.30 -18.95 -11.24
CA LEU A 277 -11.73 -18.83 -11.57
C LEU A 277 -12.13 -17.34 -11.55
N THR A 278 -12.10 -16.71 -12.71
CA THR A 278 -12.29 -15.25 -12.84
C THR A 278 -13.51 -14.91 -13.70
N PRO A 279 -13.95 -13.63 -13.69
CA PRO A 279 -14.84 -13.09 -14.71
C PRO A 279 -14.23 -13.17 -16.11
N LYS A 280 -14.91 -12.59 -17.09
CA LYS A 280 -14.47 -12.55 -18.49
C LYS A 280 -13.03 -12.02 -18.58
N ARG A 281 -12.17 -12.77 -19.28
CA ARG A 281 -10.77 -12.41 -19.56
C ARG A 281 -10.63 -11.81 -20.95
N PHE A 282 -9.78 -10.80 -21.06
CA PHE A 282 -9.39 -10.20 -22.33
C PHE A 282 -7.88 -9.97 -22.38
N ALA A 283 -7.20 -10.48 -23.41
CA ALA A 283 -5.74 -10.36 -23.57
C ALA A 283 -4.95 -10.75 -22.28
N CYS A 284 -5.38 -11.81 -21.61
CA CYS A 284 -4.71 -12.35 -20.42
C CYS A 284 -3.78 -13.49 -20.79
N VAL A 285 -2.73 -13.68 -19.99
CA VAL A 285 -1.75 -14.74 -20.12
C VAL A 285 -1.91 -15.72 -18.95
N SER A 286 -1.89 -17.03 -19.23
CA SER A 286 -1.95 -18.09 -18.21
C SER A 286 -0.94 -19.21 -18.46
N GLU A 287 -0.42 -19.34 -19.68
CA GLU A 287 0.42 -20.47 -20.11
C GLU A 287 1.88 -20.35 -19.64
N SER A 288 2.38 -19.13 -19.54
CA SER A 288 3.79 -18.88 -19.21
C SER A 288 3.86 -18.10 -17.90
N ALA A 289 4.53 -18.63 -16.89
CA ALA A 289 4.66 -17.97 -15.59
C ALA A 289 5.61 -16.76 -15.65
N PRO A 290 5.34 -15.68 -14.88
CA PRO A 290 6.26 -14.57 -14.71
C PRO A 290 7.56 -15.02 -14.06
N VAL A 291 8.68 -14.46 -14.52
CA VAL A 291 10.00 -14.64 -13.91
C VAL A 291 10.42 -13.31 -13.31
N PHE A 292 10.71 -13.31 -12.02
CA PHE A 292 11.14 -12.13 -11.28
C PHE A 292 12.62 -12.18 -10.97
N MET A 293 13.25 -11.03 -10.84
CA MET A 293 14.63 -10.91 -10.37
C MET A 293 14.76 -11.39 -8.92
N SER A 294 13.78 -11.05 -8.08
CA SER A 294 13.70 -11.56 -6.72
C SER A 294 12.24 -11.58 -6.20
N HIS A 295 11.96 -12.62 -5.40
CA HIS A 295 10.72 -12.73 -4.62
C HIS A 295 10.90 -12.30 -3.15
N ALA A 296 12.14 -12.04 -2.73
CA ALA A 296 12.45 -11.70 -1.35
C ALA A 296 12.28 -10.19 -1.12
N PHE A 297 11.40 -9.82 -0.19
CA PHE A 297 11.25 -8.43 0.23
C PHE A 297 12.58 -7.90 0.81
N GLY A 298 12.91 -6.65 0.50
CA GLY A 298 14.16 -6.01 0.93
C GLY A 298 15.34 -6.20 -0.03
N THR A 299 15.21 -7.02 -1.06
CA THR A 299 16.24 -7.16 -2.10
C THR A 299 16.03 -6.16 -3.24
N PRO A 300 17.09 -5.70 -3.93
CA PRO A 300 16.99 -4.68 -4.98
C PRO A 300 16.09 -5.04 -6.16
N GLY A 301 15.93 -6.31 -6.46
CA GLY A 301 15.11 -6.83 -7.56
C GLY A 301 13.69 -7.24 -7.15
N TYR A 302 13.24 -6.95 -5.93
CA TYR A 302 11.94 -7.42 -5.44
C TYR A 302 10.78 -7.07 -6.38
N ALA A 303 10.04 -8.09 -6.79
CA ALA A 303 8.87 -8.01 -7.67
C ALA A 303 9.14 -7.40 -9.08
N ARG A 304 10.39 -7.16 -9.48
CA ARG A 304 10.74 -6.73 -10.84
C ARG A 304 10.83 -7.93 -11.75
N LEU A 305 10.30 -7.82 -12.96
CA LEU A 305 10.43 -8.86 -13.96
C LEU A 305 11.91 -9.01 -14.39
N ALA A 306 12.39 -10.25 -14.42
CA ALA A 306 13.69 -10.58 -14.94
C ALA A 306 13.72 -10.48 -16.48
N ARG A 307 14.91 -10.35 -17.08
CA ARG A 307 15.09 -10.35 -18.55
C ARG A 307 14.58 -11.65 -19.19
N ALA A 308 14.68 -12.75 -18.48
CA ALA A 308 14.19 -14.06 -18.91
C ALA A 308 12.65 -14.19 -18.85
N CYS A 309 11.94 -13.18 -18.37
CA CYS A 309 10.48 -13.19 -18.31
C CYS A 309 9.88 -13.29 -19.73
N PRO A 310 8.88 -14.15 -19.95
CA PRO A 310 8.22 -14.29 -21.24
C PRO A 310 7.72 -12.95 -21.78
N ARG A 311 7.96 -12.69 -23.08
CA ARG A 311 7.54 -11.44 -23.74
C ARG A 311 6.05 -11.18 -23.65
N ALA A 312 5.23 -12.23 -23.58
CA ALA A 312 3.80 -12.13 -23.39
C ALA A 312 3.40 -11.45 -22.07
N ILE A 313 4.31 -11.41 -21.08
CA ILE A 313 4.12 -10.74 -19.78
C ILE A 313 4.90 -9.43 -19.76
N ALA A 314 6.16 -9.46 -20.20
CA ALA A 314 7.04 -8.29 -20.19
C ALA A 314 6.57 -7.16 -21.14
N LEU A 315 5.80 -7.50 -22.18
CA LEU A 315 5.25 -6.58 -23.17
C LEU A 315 3.74 -6.81 -23.40
N GLY A 316 3.09 -7.58 -22.57
CA GLY A 316 1.69 -8.01 -22.74
C GLY A 316 0.68 -7.10 -22.05
N GLY A 317 1.12 -6.12 -21.31
CA GLY A 317 0.24 -5.08 -20.77
C GLY A 317 -0.28 -4.16 -21.86
N GLU A 318 -1.28 -3.36 -21.53
CA GLU A 318 -1.80 -2.33 -22.41
C GLU A 318 -0.66 -1.42 -22.90
N ASN A 319 -0.72 -0.99 -24.17
CA ASN A 319 0.33 -0.18 -24.81
C ASN A 319 1.74 -0.82 -24.78
N ARG A 320 1.83 -2.15 -24.81
CA ARG A 320 3.09 -2.91 -24.74
C ARG A 320 3.92 -2.57 -23.48
N GLY A 321 3.25 -2.20 -22.38
CA GLY A 321 3.86 -2.11 -21.07
C GLY A 321 4.09 -3.50 -20.47
N GLU A 322 4.95 -3.59 -19.46
CA GLU A 322 5.05 -4.80 -18.65
C GLU A 322 3.81 -4.96 -17.76
N MET A 323 3.36 -6.18 -17.50
CA MET A 323 2.32 -6.43 -16.51
C MET A 323 2.89 -6.25 -15.10
N GLY A 324 2.03 -5.89 -14.13
CA GLY A 324 2.40 -5.80 -12.72
C GLY A 324 2.79 -4.41 -12.24
N ALA A 325 3.34 -4.35 -11.04
CA ALA A 325 3.59 -3.12 -10.29
C ALA A 325 4.55 -2.12 -10.97
N PHE A 326 5.37 -2.58 -11.91
CA PHE A 326 6.33 -1.74 -12.62
C PHE A 326 5.87 -1.33 -14.04
N TYR A 327 4.58 -1.50 -14.35
CA TYR A 327 4.01 -1.12 -15.65
C TYR A 327 4.40 0.29 -16.10
N THR A 328 4.32 1.27 -15.20
CA THR A 328 4.66 2.66 -15.48
C THR A 328 6.16 2.89 -15.67
N SER A 329 7.00 2.00 -15.17
CA SER A 329 8.47 2.08 -15.26
C SER A 329 8.98 1.77 -16.66
N ARG A 330 8.23 0.98 -17.45
CA ARG A 330 8.58 0.56 -18.82
C ARG A 330 9.99 -0.02 -18.93
N ASN A 331 10.36 -0.90 -17.98
CA ASN A 331 11.73 -1.41 -17.85
C ASN A 331 12.19 -2.16 -19.10
N ALA A 332 11.36 -2.99 -19.70
CA ALA A 332 11.69 -3.72 -20.92
C ALA A 332 12.00 -2.78 -22.10
N GLN A 333 11.24 -1.70 -22.26
CA GLN A 333 11.48 -0.70 -23.31
C GLN A 333 12.76 0.10 -23.05
N LYS A 334 13.00 0.48 -21.79
CA LYS A 334 14.24 1.18 -21.39
C LYS A 334 15.48 0.32 -21.67
N ALA A 335 15.42 -0.98 -21.35
CA ALA A 335 16.51 -1.92 -21.60
C ALA A 335 16.78 -2.05 -23.11
N ALA A 336 15.76 -2.25 -23.93
CA ALA A 336 15.88 -2.33 -25.37
C ALA A 336 16.45 -1.04 -26.00
N ASN A 337 15.99 0.13 -25.52
CA ASN A 337 16.52 1.41 -25.99
C ASN A 337 17.99 1.62 -25.56
N LEU A 338 18.37 1.18 -24.38
CA LEU A 338 19.75 1.24 -23.92
C LEU A 338 20.65 0.33 -24.75
N GLU A 339 20.21 -0.90 -25.02
CA GLU A 339 20.93 -1.84 -25.90
C GLU A 339 21.12 -1.24 -27.29
N ALA A 340 20.06 -0.70 -27.91
CA ALA A 340 20.15 -0.07 -29.22
C ALA A 340 21.14 1.10 -29.26
N ARG A 341 21.08 1.97 -28.26
CA ARG A 341 22.01 3.12 -28.16
C ARG A 341 23.44 2.68 -27.97
N LEU A 342 23.68 1.72 -27.08
CA LEU A 342 25.04 1.24 -26.81
C LEU A 342 25.65 0.50 -28.02
N ALA A 343 24.83 -0.20 -28.82
CA ALA A 343 25.27 -0.84 -30.04
C ALA A 343 25.89 0.14 -31.07
N GLU A 344 25.50 1.43 -31.02
CA GLU A 344 26.09 2.48 -31.87
C GLU A 344 27.54 2.84 -31.47
N PHE A 345 27.90 2.57 -30.21
CA PHE A 345 29.21 2.95 -29.66
C PHE A 345 30.14 1.76 -29.47
N VAL A 346 29.64 0.53 -29.50
CA VAL A 346 30.45 -0.69 -29.33
C VAL A 346 31.11 -1.07 -30.64
N PRO A 347 32.45 -1.26 -30.67
CA PRO A 347 33.12 -1.74 -31.88
C PRO A 347 32.59 -3.09 -32.34
N PRO A 348 32.67 -3.41 -33.66
CA PRO A 348 32.08 -4.62 -34.24
C PRO A 348 32.52 -5.95 -33.58
N ASP A 349 33.71 -5.99 -33.01
CA ASP A 349 34.29 -7.20 -32.41
C ASP A 349 34.15 -7.28 -30.88
N VAL A 350 33.40 -6.35 -30.27
CA VAL A 350 33.19 -6.28 -28.82
C VAL A 350 31.77 -6.69 -28.48
N GLY A 351 31.61 -7.71 -27.63
CA GLY A 351 30.32 -8.14 -27.08
C GLY A 351 29.87 -7.23 -25.92
N LEU A 352 28.63 -6.79 -25.94
CA LEU A 352 28.01 -6.04 -24.85
C LEU A 352 27.27 -7.01 -23.92
N THR A 353 27.60 -7.00 -22.63
CA THR A 353 26.91 -7.80 -21.61
C THR A 353 26.39 -6.91 -20.50
N PHE A 354 25.11 -7.06 -20.15
CA PHE A 354 24.50 -6.37 -19.03
C PHE A 354 24.43 -7.28 -17.81
N HIS A 355 25.06 -6.87 -16.73
CA HIS A 355 24.95 -7.51 -15.43
C HIS A 355 24.00 -6.70 -14.54
N TYR A 356 22.94 -7.32 -14.05
CA TYR A 356 22.02 -6.71 -13.11
C TYR A 356 22.40 -7.14 -11.69
N LEU A 357 22.49 -6.19 -10.76
CA LEU A 357 22.65 -6.48 -9.33
C LEU A 357 21.41 -7.26 -8.86
N GLY A 358 21.55 -8.54 -8.58
CA GLY A 358 20.46 -9.42 -8.18
C GLY A 358 20.36 -10.75 -8.93
N ASP A 359 21.09 -10.91 -10.03
CA ASP A 359 21.21 -12.19 -10.75
C ASP A 359 22.27 -13.08 -10.08
N VAL A 360 22.02 -13.50 -8.82
CA VAL A 360 22.82 -14.53 -8.13
C VAL A 360 21.88 -15.59 -7.56
#